data_f4a220e3f072df94ad9a5bddced714d5
#
_entry.id   f4a220e3f072df94ad9a5bddced714d5
#
_cell.length_a   1.000
_cell.length_b   1.000
_cell.length_c   1.000
_cell.angle_alpha   90.00
_cell.angle_beta   90.00
_cell.angle_gamma   90.00
#
_symmetry.space_group_name_H-M   'P 1'
#
loop_
_entity.id
_entity.type
_entity.pdbx_description
1 polymer ?
#
loop_
_entity_poly.entity_id
_entity_poly.type
_entity_poly.pdbx_seq_one_letter_code
_entity_poly.pdbx_strand_id
1 'polypeptide(L)'
;MHGEIKRGRFGDYLLTERPPTVAEYCSLRVGAGLTPKDPIAAEAGLARTLYAVCLEYRGEAIGMGRVIGDGGVFFDVVDIAVMPDHQKKGLGKAIMDALMAYIRRTARPTAWISLMAGPGVEEFYKRYGFITRGPERPGMSFVVEHDRPAAE
;
A
#
# COMPACT_ATOMS: atom_id res chain seq x y z
N MET A 1 4.27 -22.08 10.05
CA MET A 1 4.46 -21.22 11.25
C MET A 1 3.55 -20.02 11.11
N HIS A 2 2.54 -19.96 11.93
CA HIS A 2 1.73 -18.75 12.03
C HIS A 2 2.57 -17.71 12.80
N GLY A 3 3.15 -16.75 12.06
CA GLY A 3 3.82 -15.63 12.68
C GLY A 3 2.81 -14.85 13.54
N GLU A 4 3.23 -14.49 14.73
CA GLU A 4 2.42 -13.70 15.65
C GLU A 4 2.03 -12.39 14.96
N ILE A 5 0.73 -12.16 14.80
CA ILE A 5 0.22 -10.93 14.17
C ILE A 5 0.52 -9.78 15.14
N LYS A 6 1.46 -8.91 14.76
CA LYS A 6 1.75 -7.72 15.55
C LYS A 6 0.61 -6.73 15.44
N ARG A 7 0.16 -6.26 16.58
CA ARG A 7 -0.95 -5.32 16.71
C ARG A 7 -0.49 -4.06 17.44
N GLY A 8 -0.80 -2.92 16.87
CA GLY A 8 -0.63 -1.61 17.50
C GLY A 8 -1.98 -0.92 17.70
N ARG A 9 -2.20 -0.30 18.83
CA ARG A 9 -3.46 0.40 19.14
C ARG A 9 -3.28 1.91 19.07
N PHE A 10 -4.21 2.59 18.41
CA PHE A 10 -4.31 4.05 18.33
C PHE A 10 -5.71 4.47 18.76
N GLY A 11 -5.93 4.68 20.07
CA GLY A 11 -7.28 4.87 20.58
C GLY A 11 -8.16 3.66 20.27
N ASP A 12 -9.26 3.87 19.54
CA ASP A 12 -10.18 2.81 19.11
C ASP A 12 -9.76 2.11 17.82
N TYR A 13 -8.65 2.52 17.21
CA TYR A 13 -8.11 1.92 16.00
C TYR A 13 -7.07 0.85 16.34
N LEU A 14 -7.13 -0.23 15.60
CA LEU A 14 -6.19 -1.34 15.69
C LEU A 14 -5.42 -1.48 14.38
N LEU A 15 -4.10 -1.32 14.42
CA LEU A 15 -3.23 -1.62 13.29
C LEU A 15 -2.76 -3.07 13.41
N THR A 16 -3.05 -3.86 12.40
CA THR A 16 -2.73 -5.29 12.35
C THR A 16 -1.80 -5.57 11.18
N GLU A 17 -0.69 -6.27 11.42
CA GLU A 17 0.22 -6.71 10.37
C GLU A 17 -0.36 -7.92 9.64
N ARG A 18 -1.14 -7.65 8.61
CA ARG A 18 -1.69 -8.63 7.69
C ARG A 18 -2.08 -7.95 6.37
N PRO A 19 -2.11 -8.68 5.26
CA PRO A 19 -2.80 -8.18 4.07
C PRO A 19 -4.31 -8.12 4.32
N PRO A 20 -5.03 -7.22 3.63
CA PRO A 20 -6.48 -7.28 3.60
C PRO A 20 -6.96 -8.56 2.91
N THR A 21 -8.16 -9.01 3.23
CA THR A 21 -8.85 -9.99 2.40
C THR A 21 -9.19 -9.36 1.04
N VAL A 22 -9.52 -10.18 0.03
CA VAL A 22 -9.94 -9.66 -1.29
C VAL A 22 -11.14 -8.73 -1.16
N ALA A 23 -12.13 -9.10 -0.36
CA ALA A 23 -13.31 -8.29 -0.12
C ALA A 23 -12.98 -6.94 0.55
N GLU A 24 -12.17 -6.96 1.61
CA GLU A 24 -11.67 -5.74 2.26
C GLU A 24 -10.89 -4.86 1.28
N TYR A 25 -10.00 -5.45 0.52
CA TYR A 25 -9.18 -4.75 -0.47
C TYR A 25 -10.02 -4.02 -1.52
N CYS A 26 -10.93 -4.72 -2.16
CA CYS A 26 -11.82 -4.14 -3.16
C CYS A 26 -12.70 -3.04 -2.58
N SER A 27 -13.26 -3.25 -1.39
CA SER A 27 -14.08 -2.27 -0.69
C SER A 27 -13.30 -1.01 -0.30
N LEU A 28 -12.11 -1.18 0.28
CA LEU A 28 -11.25 -0.07 0.69
C LEU A 28 -10.77 0.77 -0.50
N ARG A 29 -10.43 0.14 -1.61
CA ARG A 29 -10.04 0.88 -2.81
C ARG A 29 -11.15 1.79 -3.30
N VAL A 30 -12.33 1.25 -3.50
CA VAL A 30 -13.49 2.01 -3.97
C VAL A 30 -13.88 3.08 -2.95
N GLY A 31 -13.98 2.72 -1.68
CA GLY A 31 -14.39 3.64 -0.61
C GLY A 31 -13.42 4.79 -0.38
N ALA A 32 -12.13 4.57 -0.58
CA ALA A 32 -11.11 5.60 -0.44
C ALA A 32 -10.84 6.38 -1.75
N GLY A 33 -11.60 6.12 -2.82
CA GLY A 33 -11.46 6.83 -4.11
C GLY A 33 -10.32 6.33 -4.99
N LEU A 34 -9.78 5.15 -4.71
CA LEU A 34 -8.78 4.52 -5.58
C LEU A 34 -9.47 3.76 -6.73
N THR A 35 -8.75 3.60 -7.83
CA THR A 35 -9.23 2.83 -8.98
C THR A 35 -9.58 1.40 -8.57
N PRO A 36 -10.77 0.89 -8.93
CA PRO A 36 -11.13 -0.52 -8.70
C PRO A 36 -10.15 -1.48 -9.34
N LYS A 37 -10.04 -2.66 -8.78
CA LYS A 37 -9.23 -3.76 -9.32
C LYS A 37 -10.10 -4.99 -9.53
N ASP A 38 -9.73 -5.77 -10.53
CA ASP A 38 -10.32 -7.08 -10.78
C ASP A 38 -10.09 -8.00 -9.55
N PRO A 39 -11.13 -8.64 -8.99
CA PRO A 39 -10.99 -9.47 -7.79
C PRO A 39 -10.06 -10.67 -7.97
N ILE A 40 -9.99 -11.27 -9.15
CA ILE A 40 -9.09 -12.39 -9.46
C ILE A 40 -7.65 -11.92 -9.45
N ALA A 41 -7.38 -10.75 -10.06
CA ALA A 41 -6.07 -10.13 -10.02
C ALA A 41 -5.67 -9.70 -8.59
N ALA A 42 -6.63 -9.20 -7.82
CA ALA A 42 -6.42 -8.85 -6.43
C ALA A 42 -6.04 -10.06 -5.58
N GLU A 43 -6.73 -11.19 -5.73
CA GLU A 43 -6.40 -12.45 -5.03
C GLU A 43 -4.96 -12.88 -5.30
N ALA A 44 -4.57 -12.94 -6.57
CA ALA A 44 -3.21 -13.30 -6.97
C ALA A 44 -2.16 -12.33 -6.44
N GLY A 45 -2.45 -11.02 -6.47
CA GLY A 45 -1.54 -9.98 -6.00
C GLY A 45 -1.38 -9.97 -4.48
N LEU A 46 -2.48 -10.09 -3.74
CA LEU A 46 -2.45 -10.11 -2.28
C LEU A 46 -1.66 -11.28 -1.72
N ALA A 47 -1.73 -12.45 -2.37
CA ALA A 47 -0.96 -13.63 -2.00
C ALA A 47 0.56 -13.43 -2.09
N ARG A 48 1.03 -12.44 -2.84
CA ARG A 48 2.45 -12.12 -3.05
C ARG A 48 2.89 -10.85 -2.33
N THR A 49 2.10 -10.35 -1.43
CA THR A 49 2.44 -9.19 -0.60
C THR A 49 3.68 -9.50 0.26
N LEU A 50 4.68 -8.63 0.22
CA LEU A 50 5.85 -8.77 1.08
C LEU A 50 5.53 -8.38 2.52
N TYR A 51 4.80 -7.29 2.69
CA TYR A 51 4.36 -6.79 3.99
C TYR A 51 3.10 -5.95 3.81
N ALA A 52 2.19 -6.05 4.75
CA ALA A 52 0.99 -5.24 4.74
C ALA A 52 0.49 -4.95 6.16
N VAL A 53 -0.28 -3.89 6.25
CA VAL A 53 -1.05 -3.55 7.45
C VAL A 53 -2.49 -3.25 7.08
N CYS A 54 -3.39 -3.62 7.98
CA CYS A 54 -4.77 -3.19 8.00
C CYS A 54 -5.03 -2.33 9.23
N LEU A 55 -5.79 -1.28 9.07
CA LEU A 55 -6.38 -0.52 10.16
C LEU A 55 -7.83 -0.94 10.36
N GLU A 56 -8.16 -1.30 11.57
CA GLU A 56 -9.50 -1.72 11.95
C GLU A 56 -10.09 -0.73 12.95
N TYR A 57 -11.37 -0.46 12.81
CA TYR A 57 -12.17 0.30 13.72
C TYR A 57 -13.46 -0.49 14.02
N ARG A 58 -13.66 -0.82 15.30
CA ARG A 58 -14.81 -1.64 15.75
C ARG A 58 -14.99 -2.94 14.96
N GLY A 59 -13.86 -3.58 14.58
CA GLY A 59 -13.86 -4.86 13.87
C GLY A 59 -13.96 -4.75 12.33
N GLU A 60 -14.05 -3.54 11.79
CA GLU A 60 -14.09 -3.33 10.34
C GLU A 60 -12.77 -2.75 9.83
N ALA A 61 -12.29 -3.25 8.71
CA ALA A 61 -11.12 -2.68 8.03
C ALA A 61 -11.48 -1.33 7.41
N ILE A 62 -10.80 -0.27 7.86
CA ILE A 62 -11.02 1.12 7.42
C ILE A 62 -9.79 1.73 6.75
N GLY A 63 -8.69 1.02 6.72
CA GLY A 63 -7.47 1.45 6.07
C GLY A 63 -6.53 0.30 5.79
N MET A 64 -5.60 0.52 4.88
CA MET A 64 -4.61 -0.46 4.48
C MET A 64 -3.37 0.20 3.90
N GLY A 65 -2.29 -0.58 3.80
CA GLY A 65 -1.11 -0.26 3.02
C GLY A 65 -0.31 -1.52 2.78
N ARG A 66 0.40 -1.58 1.66
CA ARG A 66 1.19 -2.75 1.27
C ARG A 66 2.57 -2.38 0.76
N VAL A 67 3.52 -3.29 0.96
CA VAL A 67 4.81 -3.33 0.26
C VAL A 67 4.83 -4.55 -0.64
N ILE A 68 5.12 -4.35 -1.90
CA ILE A 68 5.32 -5.38 -2.91
C ILE A 68 6.73 -5.28 -3.49
N GLY A 69 7.15 -6.24 -4.27
CA GLY A 69 8.44 -6.25 -4.94
C GLY A 69 9.07 -7.63 -4.99
N ASP A 70 10.35 -7.68 -5.29
CA ASP A 70 11.11 -8.94 -5.36
C ASP A 70 11.70 -9.38 -4.00
N GLY A 71 11.55 -8.56 -2.98
CA GLY A 71 12.09 -8.82 -1.65
C GLY A 71 13.59 -8.56 -1.49
N GLY A 72 14.25 -8.03 -2.50
CA GLY A 72 15.69 -7.81 -2.52
C GLY A 72 16.10 -6.43 -3.03
N VAL A 73 15.91 -6.19 -4.31
CA VAL A 73 16.40 -4.98 -4.99
C VAL A 73 15.33 -3.93 -5.27
N PHE A 74 14.10 -4.36 -5.47
CA PHE A 74 12.99 -3.45 -5.79
C PHE A 74 11.83 -3.64 -4.83
N PHE A 75 11.37 -2.53 -4.26
CA PHE A 75 10.21 -2.47 -3.38
C PHE A 75 9.30 -1.33 -3.85
N ASP A 76 8.00 -1.61 -3.88
CA ASP A 76 6.98 -0.59 -4.14
C ASP A 76 6.04 -0.47 -2.95
N VAL A 77 5.78 0.76 -2.54
CA VAL A 77 4.74 1.08 -1.57
C VAL A 77 3.46 1.36 -2.33
N VAL A 78 2.43 0.55 -2.07
CA VAL A 78 1.17 0.58 -2.81
C VAL A 78 -0.04 0.53 -1.90
N ASP A 79 -1.19 0.88 -2.45
CA ASP A 79 -2.51 0.69 -1.82
C ASP A 79 -2.69 1.38 -0.46
N ILE A 80 -2.01 2.50 -0.23
CA ILE A 80 -2.27 3.29 0.97
C ILE A 80 -3.63 3.93 0.86
N ALA A 81 -4.54 3.51 1.71
CA ALA A 81 -5.92 3.97 1.72
C ALA A 81 -6.45 4.08 3.15
N VAL A 82 -7.21 5.12 3.41
CA VAL A 82 -8.00 5.30 4.64
C VAL A 82 -9.38 5.78 4.22
N MET A 83 -10.42 5.15 4.75
CA MET A 83 -11.79 5.53 4.46
C MET A 83 -12.04 7.01 4.82
N PRO A 84 -12.82 7.76 4.03
CA PRO A 84 -12.98 9.21 4.19
C PRO A 84 -13.37 9.64 5.61
N ASP A 85 -14.29 8.93 6.26
CA ASP A 85 -14.76 9.25 7.62
C ASP A 85 -13.68 9.10 8.70
N HIS A 86 -12.58 8.44 8.37
CA HIS A 86 -11.47 8.18 9.29
C HIS A 86 -10.19 8.96 8.92
N GLN A 87 -10.24 9.79 7.91
CA GLN A 87 -9.10 10.62 7.50
C GLN A 87 -8.83 11.78 8.46
N LYS A 88 -7.67 12.44 8.30
CA LYS A 88 -7.22 13.58 9.13
C LYS A 88 -7.04 13.25 10.62
N LYS A 89 -6.74 12.01 10.93
CA LYS A 89 -6.50 11.51 12.30
C LYS A 89 -5.10 10.90 12.48
N GLY A 90 -4.19 11.11 11.52
CA GLY A 90 -2.84 10.55 11.53
C GLY A 90 -2.76 9.05 11.17
N LEU A 91 -3.83 8.46 10.66
CA LEU A 91 -3.88 7.02 10.36
C LEU A 91 -3.05 6.67 9.12
N GLY A 92 -3.03 7.53 8.11
CA GLY A 92 -2.14 7.36 6.95
C GLY A 92 -0.67 7.39 7.36
N LYS A 93 -0.31 8.24 8.33
CA LYS A 93 1.02 8.27 8.93
C LYS A 93 1.33 6.95 9.66
N ALA A 94 0.40 6.42 10.43
CA ALA A 94 0.58 5.15 11.14
C ALA A 94 0.82 3.98 10.17
N ILE A 95 0.06 3.92 9.07
CA ILE A 95 0.28 2.96 7.99
C ILE A 95 1.69 3.12 7.42
N MET A 96 2.06 4.32 7.00
CA MET A 96 3.33 4.59 6.36
C MET A 96 4.52 4.31 7.30
N ASP A 97 4.42 4.67 8.57
CA ASP A 97 5.42 4.37 9.58
C ASP A 97 5.70 2.86 9.67
N ALA A 98 4.66 2.04 9.65
CA ALA A 98 4.78 0.58 9.69
C ALA A 98 5.42 0.02 8.41
N LEU A 99 5.00 0.49 7.23
CA LEU A 99 5.59 0.08 5.95
C LEU A 99 7.06 0.45 5.87
N MET A 100 7.43 1.65 6.27
CA MET A 100 8.82 2.11 6.24
C MET A 100 9.68 1.42 7.28
N ALA A 101 9.12 1.06 8.44
CA ALA A 101 9.83 0.23 9.42
C ALA A 101 10.18 -1.15 8.84
N TYR A 102 9.25 -1.77 8.11
CA TYR A 102 9.52 -3.01 7.39
C TYR A 102 10.64 -2.83 6.36
N ILE A 103 10.55 -1.83 5.51
CA ILE A 103 11.55 -1.55 4.47
C ILE A 103 12.93 -1.31 5.08
N ARG A 104 13.04 -0.50 6.13
CA ARG A 104 14.32 -0.20 6.77
C ARG A 104 15.00 -1.40 7.40
N ARG A 105 14.24 -2.38 7.91
CA ARG A 105 14.82 -3.60 8.48
C ARG A 105 15.13 -4.69 7.46
N THR A 106 14.56 -4.63 6.25
CA THR A 106 14.70 -5.69 5.23
C THR A 106 15.50 -5.28 4.01
N ALA A 107 15.34 -4.04 3.54
CA ALA A 107 16.05 -3.54 2.37
C ALA A 107 17.54 -3.36 2.66
N ARG A 108 18.37 -3.83 1.72
CA ARG A 108 19.83 -3.71 1.80
C ARG A 108 20.30 -2.47 1.01
N PRO A 109 21.54 -2.00 1.22
CA PRO A 109 22.12 -0.93 0.39
C PRO A 109 21.91 -1.21 -1.10
N THR A 110 21.62 -0.17 -1.86
CA THR A 110 21.30 -0.15 -3.30
C THR A 110 19.86 -0.56 -3.65
N ALA A 111 19.05 -1.04 -2.71
CA ALA A 111 17.64 -1.30 -2.98
C ALA A 111 16.91 -0.03 -3.43
N TRP A 112 16.07 -0.19 -4.42
CA TRP A 112 15.21 0.87 -4.95
C TRP A 112 13.82 0.78 -4.32
N ILE A 113 13.39 1.85 -3.67
CA ILE A 113 12.05 1.95 -3.08
C ILE A 113 11.29 3.02 -3.86
N SER A 114 10.13 2.66 -4.41
CA SER A 114 9.29 3.56 -5.20
C SER A 114 7.85 3.59 -4.71
N LEU A 115 7.13 4.60 -5.13
CA LEU A 115 5.68 4.72 -5.02
C LEU A 115 5.17 5.69 -6.08
N MET A 116 3.89 5.60 -6.38
CA MET A 116 3.19 6.60 -7.18
C MET A 116 2.28 7.41 -6.25
N ALA A 117 2.61 8.68 -6.05
CA ALA A 117 1.82 9.57 -5.23
C ALA A 117 0.56 10.02 -5.99
N GLY A 118 -0.56 10.03 -5.30
CA GLY A 118 -1.76 10.70 -5.78
C GLY A 118 -1.58 12.23 -5.81
N PRO A 119 -2.53 12.96 -6.42
CA PRO A 119 -2.46 14.42 -6.48
C PRO A 119 -2.44 15.05 -5.08
N GLY A 120 -1.52 15.98 -4.86
CA GLY A 120 -1.47 16.80 -3.64
C GLY A 120 -0.93 16.14 -2.38
N VAL A 121 -0.43 14.91 -2.46
CA VAL A 121 0.13 14.18 -1.29
C VAL A 121 1.65 13.97 -1.35
N GLU A 122 2.33 14.58 -2.28
CA GLU A 122 3.79 14.42 -2.48
C GLU A 122 4.58 14.83 -1.23
N GLU A 123 4.19 15.93 -0.57
CA GLU A 123 4.87 16.42 0.63
C GLU A 123 4.78 15.42 1.80
N PHE A 124 3.69 14.66 1.87
CA PHE A 124 3.56 13.59 2.85
C PHE A 124 4.65 12.53 2.67
N TYR A 125 4.91 12.10 1.45
CA TYR A 125 5.92 11.08 1.16
C TYR A 125 7.36 11.61 1.24
N LYS A 126 7.59 12.87 0.94
CA LYS A 126 8.90 13.50 1.08
C LYS A 126 9.44 13.42 2.50
N ARG A 127 8.58 13.44 3.50
CA ARG A 127 8.96 13.27 4.92
C ARG A 127 9.62 11.92 5.21
N TYR A 128 9.37 10.92 4.35
CA TYR A 128 9.95 9.58 4.45
C TYR A 128 11.19 9.40 3.58
N GLY A 129 11.65 10.45 2.92
CA GLY A 129 12.84 10.42 2.08
C GLY A 129 12.57 10.16 0.59
N PHE A 130 11.31 10.07 0.19
CA PHE A 130 10.97 9.99 -1.22
C PHE A 130 11.20 11.33 -1.91
N ILE A 131 11.70 11.28 -3.13
CA ILE A 131 11.92 12.46 -3.97
C ILE A 131 11.16 12.30 -5.29
N THR A 132 10.57 13.37 -5.76
CA THR A 132 9.94 13.39 -7.09
C THR A 132 11.04 13.23 -8.15
N ARG A 133 10.90 12.23 -9.01
CA ARG A 133 11.82 12.03 -10.12
C ARG A 133 11.51 13.01 -11.24
N GLY A 134 12.53 13.70 -11.70
CA GLY A 134 12.43 14.70 -12.75
C GLY A 134 12.46 14.11 -14.16
N PRO A 135 12.55 14.98 -15.19
CA PRO A 135 12.45 14.56 -16.60
C PRO A 135 13.54 13.58 -17.03
N GLU A 136 14.66 13.51 -16.35
CA GLU A 136 15.74 12.58 -16.65
C GLU A 136 15.40 11.11 -16.36
N ARG A 137 14.44 10.87 -15.48
CA ARG A 137 14.01 9.55 -15.09
C ARG A 137 12.51 9.53 -14.76
N PRO A 138 11.65 9.83 -15.75
CA PRO A 138 10.20 9.90 -15.52
C PRO A 138 9.65 8.51 -15.19
N GLY A 139 8.72 8.46 -14.26
CA GLY A 139 7.89 7.29 -14.06
C GLY A 139 6.95 7.10 -15.24
N MET A 140 6.79 5.87 -15.70
CA MET A 140 5.90 5.51 -16.81
C MET A 140 5.04 4.32 -16.41
N SER A 141 3.78 4.32 -16.82
CA SER A 141 2.86 3.23 -16.52
C SER A 141 1.82 3.06 -17.62
N PHE A 142 1.23 1.89 -17.68
CA PHE A 142 -0.01 1.66 -18.41
C PHE A 142 -0.91 0.71 -17.62
N VAL A 143 -2.19 0.73 -17.90
CA VAL A 143 -3.18 -0.18 -17.30
C VAL A 143 -3.64 -1.16 -18.38
N VAL A 144 -3.70 -2.44 -18.02
CA VAL A 144 -4.28 -3.45 -18.92
C VAL A 144 -5.80 -3.23 -18.97
N GLU A 145 -6.31 -2.98 -20.15
CA GLU A 145 -7.75 -2.81 -20.41
C GLU A 145 -8.37 -4.16 -20.79
N HIS A 146 -9.58 -4.41 -20.34
CA HIS A 146 -10.40 -5.53 -20.83
C HIS A 146 -10.52 -5.36 -22.35
N ASP A 147 -10.19 -6.29 -23.16
CA ASP A 147 -10.32 -6.29 -24.64
C ASP A 147 -9.17 -5.65 -25.45
N ARG A 148 -7.96 -5.64 -24.96
CA ARG A 148 -6.84 -5.47 -25.88
C ARG A 148 -6.60 -6.79 -26.61
N PRO A 149 -6.88 -6.89 -27.92
CA PRO A 149 -6.42 -8.04 -28.69
C PRO A 149 -4.91 -8.14 -28.53
N ALA A 150 -4.40 -9.37 -28.42
CA ALA A 150 -2.98 -9.62 -28.39
C ALA A 150 -2.34 -8.88 -29.57
N ALA A 151 -1.29 -8.10 -29.29
CA ALA A 151 -0.49 -7.52 -30.35
C ALA A 151 0.12 -8.65 -31.19
N GLU A 152 -0.21 -8.68 -32.48
CA GLU A 152 0.45 -9.58 -33.44
C GLU A 152 1.95 -9.28 -33.58
#